data_95fe7c1277fe05ff70c99947dc5a76e3
#
_entry.id   95fe7c1277fe05ff70c99947dc5a76e3
#
_cell.length_a   1.000
_cell.length_b   1.000
_cell.length_c   1.000
_cell.angle_alpha   90.00
_cell.angle_beta   90.00
_cell.angle_gamma   90.00
#
_symmetry.space_group_name_H-M   'P 1'
#
loop_
_entity.id
_entity.type
_entity.pdbx_description
1 polymer ?
#
loop_
_entity_poly.entity_id
_entity_poly.type
_entity_poly.pdbx_seq_one_letter_code
_entity_poly.pdbx_strand_id
1 'polypeptide(L)'
;MLVVPAVTGFTVPSASAACPAVEVIFARGRLEPPGAGQIGNNFVSGLRSKTGKNVNLYAVNYPADNQIDVGANDMSARVQSTMAGCPNTRIVLGGYSLGAAVTDVTLAVPFPFFGFNNPLPPDAEQHIAAVALFGNGSAWAGPIGAFNPVYRDRTIELCHGVDPVCNPSDPNTWEANWSDHAAQAYINSGMVKQAVDFVAGRL
;
A
#
# COMPACT_ATOMS: atom_id res chain seq x y z
N MET A 1 -31.26 54.27 26.20
CA MET A 1 -30.45 53.12 26.60
C MET A 1 -30.83 51.97 25.69
N LEU A 2 -29.98 51.65 24.71
CA LEU A 2 -30.18 50.48 23.83
C LEU A 2 -29.44 49.30 24.44
N VAL A 3 -30.17 48.23 24.74
CA VAL A 3 -29.61 46.94 25.21
C VAL A 3 -29.34 46.06 23.97
N VAL A 4 -28.08 45.82 23.67
CA VAL A 4 -27.66 44.89 22.60
C VAL A 4 -27.57 43.49 23.21
N PRO A 5 -28.30 42.48 22.70
CA PRO A 5 -28.14 41.12 23.19
C PRO A 5 -26.81 40.52 22.71
N ALA A 6 -26.03 39.97 23.65
CA ALA A 6 -24.84 39.23 23.35
C ALA A 6 -25.20 37.86 22.75
N VAL A 7 -24.81 37.63 21.50
CA VAL A 7 -24.93 36.31 20.85
C VAL A 7 -23.77 35.43 21.33
N THR A 8 -24.05 34.49 22.23
CA THR A 8 -23.09 33.42 22.62
C THR A 8 -23.00 32.40 21.51
N GLY A 9 -21.93 32.45 20.73
CA GLY A 9 -21.62 31.45 19.71
C GLY A 9 -21.27 30.13 20.39
N PHE A 10 -22.09 29.11 20.20
CA PHE A 10 -21.74 27.73 20.56
C PHE A 10 -20.74 27.17 19.52
N THR A 11 -19.49 27.00 19.92
CA THR A 11 -18.53 26.21 19.14
C THR A 11 -18.89 24.74 19.26
N VAL A 12 -19.48 24.17 18.22
CA VAL A 12 -19.67 22.71 18.12
C VAL A 12 -18.29 22.10 17.98
N PRO A 13 -17.83 21.22 18.91
CA PRO A 13 -16.57 20.53 18.73
C PRO A 13 -16.67 19.66 17.47
N SER A 14 -15.76 19.88 16.52
CA SER A 14 -15.63 18.99 15.35
C SER A 14 -15.26 17.63 15.86
N ALA A 15 -16.13 16.62 15.68
CA ALA A 15 -15.81 15.25 16.03
C ALA A 15 -14.62 14.84 15.16
N SER A 16 -13.44 14.71 15.75
CA SER A 16 -12.29 14.08 15.09
C SER A 16 -12.69 12.64 14.77
N ALA A 17 -12.63 12.26 13.49
CA ALA A 17 -12.88 10.86 13.11
C ALA A 17 -11.93 9.96 13.91
N ALA A 18 -12.49 8.94 14.57
CA ALA A 18 -11.69 8.02 15.37
C ALA A 18 -10.66 7.32 14.48
N CYS A 19 -9.41 7.23 14.93
CA CYS A 19 -8.34 6.56 14.21
C CYS A 19 -8.71 5.08 13.94
N PRO A 20 -8.45 4.57 12.74
CA PRO A 20 -8.64 3.15 12.45
C PRO A 20 -7.62 2.31 13.22
N ALA A 21 -7.98 1.06 13.54
CA ALA A 21 -7.02 0.12 14.13
C ALA A 21 -5.90 -0.23 13.13
N VAL A 22 -6.27 -0.31 11.85
CA VAL A 22 -5.35 -0.62 10.74
C VAL A 22 -5.63 0.31 9.58
N GLU A 23 -4.59 0.81 8.93
CA GLU A 23 -4.68 1.47 7.64
C GLU A 23 -3.89 0.70 6.60
N VAL A 24 -4.57 0.28 5.54
CA VAL A 24 -3.93 -0.28 4.35
C VAL A 24 -3.73 0.85 3.34
N ILE A 25 -2.47 1.08 2.95
CA ILE A 25 -2.09 2.03 1.90
C ILE A 25 -1.68 1.19 0.68
N PHE A 26 -2.50 1.22 -0.38
CA PHE A 26 -2.33 0.29 -1.50
C PHE A 26 -2.22 1.03 -2.84
N ALA A 27 -1.17 0.68 -3.59
CA ALA A 27 -0.93 1.19 -4.94
C ALA A 27 -1.42 0.17 -5.99
N ARG A 28 -2.33 0.60 -6.87
CA ARG A 28 -2.90 -0.23 -7.94
C ARG A 28 -1.88 -0.55 -9.04
N GLY A 29 -2.21 -1.50 -9.89
CA GLY A 29 -1.42 -1.83 -11.06
C GLY A 29 -1.53 -0.78 -12.18
N ARG A 30 -0.62 -0.90 -13.15
CA ARG A 30 -0.56 -0.01 -14.32
C ARG A 30 -1.89 -0.02 -15.08
N LEU A 31 -2.36 1.17 -15.46
CA LEU A 31 -3.60 1.41 -16.21
C LEU A 31 -4.89 0.96 -15.52
N GLU A 32 -4.86 0.49 -14.27
CA GLU A 32 -6.09 0.31 -13.50
C GLU A 32 -6.75 1.68 -13.23
N PRO A 33 -8.09 1.74 -13.21
CA PRO A 33 -8.81 2.96 -12.86
C PRO A 33 -8.43 3.48 -11.46
N PRO A 34 -8.61 4.79 -11.17
CA PRO A 34 -8.37 5.35 -9.85
C PRO A 34 -9.04 4.55 -8.72
N GLY A 35 -8.31 4.34 -7.62
CA GLY A 35 -8.68 3.47 -6.52
C GLY A 35 -7.55 2.51 -6.16
N ALA A 36 -7.83 1.48 -5.37
CA ALA A 36 -6.85 0.47 -4.96
C ALA A 36 -6.72 -0.72 -5.93
N GLY A 37 -7.42 -0.69 -7.06
CA GLY A 37 -7.47 -1.79 -8.01
C GLY A 37 -8.21 -3.02 -7.48
N GLN A 38 -8.31 -4.05 -8.33
CA GLN A 38 -9.05 -5.27 -7.97
C GLN A 38 -8.39 -6.02 -6.81
N ILE A 39 -7.07 -6.19 -6.86
CA ILE A 39 -6.32 -6.91 -5.82
C ILE A 39 -6.41 -6.17 -4.49
N GLY A 40 -6.17 -4.85 -4.45
CA GLY A 40 -6.23 -4.06 -3.23
C GLY A 40 -7.60 -4.09 -2.56
N ASN A 41 -8.68 -4.00 -3.35
CA ASN A 41 -10.05 -4.09 -2.82
C ASN A 41 -10.35 -5.47 -2.22
N ASN A 42 -9.96 -6.56 -2.90
CA ASN A 42 -10.13 -7.92 -2.39
C ASN A 42 -9.30 -8.17 -1.13
N PHE A 43 -8.05 -7.70 -1.12
CA PHE A 43 -7.14 -7.81 0.02
C PHE A 43 -7.71 -7.12 1.28
N VAL A 44 -8.17 -5.87 1.15
CA VAL A 44 -8.74 -5.14 2.28
C VAL A 44 -10.05 -5.75 2.76
N SER A 45 -10.91 -6.20 1.84
CA SER A 45 -12.14 -6.94 2.19
C SER A 45 -11.82 -8.20 2.99
N GLY A 46 -10.82 -8.96 2.55
CA GLY A 46 -10.33 -10.14 3.26
C GLY A 46 -9.78 -9.82 4.66
N LEU A 47 -8.99 -8.75 4.80
CA LEU A 47 -8.47 -8.32 6.10
C LEU A 47 -9.56 -7.90 7.08
N ARG A 48 -10.56 -7.15 6.62
CA ARG A 48 -11.73 -6.78 7.42
C ARG A 48 -12.45 -8.01 7.95
N SER A 49 -12.72 -8.96 7.05
CA SER A 49 -13.41 -10.20 7.39
C SER A 49 -12.59 -11.08 8.35
N LYS A 50 -11.27 -11.21 8.09
CA LYS A 50 -10.37 -12.08 8.87
C LYS A 50 -10.11 -11.56 10.27
N THR A 51 -9.91 -10.24 10.43
CA THR A 51 -9.47 -9.65 11.69
C THR A 51 -10.61 -9.10 12.54
N GLY A 52 -11.76 -8.78 11.95
CA GLY A 52 -12.84 -8.05 12.60
C GLY A 52 -12.46 -6.63 13.04
N LYS A 53 -11.27 -6.15 12.68
CA LYS A 53 -10.76 -4.82 13.05
C LYS A 53 -11.36 -3.74 12.14
N ASN A 54 -11.35 -2.50 12.63
CA ASN A 54 -11.59 -1.33 11.80
C ASN A 54 -10.37 -1.11 10.88
N VAL A 55 -10.49 -1.57 9.63
CA VAL A 55 -9.45 -1.45 8.60
C VAL A 55 -9.85 -0.37 7.60
N ASN A 56 -9.11 0.74 7.58
CA ASN A 56 -9.23 1.77 6.55
C ASN A 56 -8.42 1.42 5.31
N LEU A 57 -8.85 1.90 4.15
CA LEU A 57 -8.13 1.79 2.89
C LEU A 57 -7.82 3.18 2.37
N TYR A 58 -6.54 3.43 2.14
CA TYR A 58 -6.06 4.54 1.34
C TYR A 58 -5.53 4.02 0.01
N ALA A 59 -6.16 4.42 -1.08
CA ALA A 59 -5.70 4.15 -2.42
C ALA A 59 -4.68 5.21 -2.83
N VAL A 60 -3.44 4.79 -3.14
CA VAL A 60 -2.37 5.70 -3.57
C VAL A 60 -2.80 6.49 -4.80
N ASN A 61 -2.69 7.81 -4.70
CA ASN A 61 -3.11 8.73 -5.74
C ASN A 61 -1.93 9.01 -6.70
N TYR A 62 -1.93 8.33 -7.82
CA TYR A 62 -0.93 8.50 -8.88
C TYR A 62 -1.51 8.11 -10.24
N PRO A 63 -0.88 8.51 -11.36
CA PRO A 63 -1.41 8.22 -12.71
C PRO A 63 -1.49 6.74 -13.05
N ALA A 64 -0.65 5.89 -12.42
CA ALA A 64 -0.51 4.45 -12.69
C ALA A 64 -0.15 4.17 -14.18
N ASP A 65 0.77 4.95 -14.69
CA ASP A 65 1.38 4.79 -16.02
C ASP A 65 2.85 4.32 -15.90
N ASN A 66 3.80 5.25 -15.75
CA ASN A 66 5.22 4.99 -15.52
C ASN A 66 5.81 5.92 -14.43
N GLN A 67 4.97 6.70 -13.74
CA GLN A 67 5.39 7.67 -12.72
C GLN A 67 5.39 7.02 -11.32
N ILE A 68 6.34 6.11 -11.10
CA ILE A 68 6.50 5.41 -9.81
C ILE A 68 6.82 6.40 -8.69
N ASP A 69 7.62 7.42 -8.98
CA ASP A 69 8.02 8.48 -8.05
C ASP A 69 6.83 9.26 -7.49
N VAL A 70 5.83 9.57 -8.33
CA VAL A 70 4.60 10.23 -7.89
C VAL A 70 3.84 9.34 -6.89
N GLY A 71 3.72 8.05 -7.20
CA GLY A 71 3.08 7.09 -6.31
C GLY A 71 3.85 6.91 -4.99
N ALA A 72 5.17 6.84 -5.04
CA ALA A 72 6.01 6.68 -3.86
C ALA A 72 5.95 7.93 -2.94
N ASN A 73 5.93 9.12 -3.52
CA ASN A 73 5.74 10.37 -2.76
C ASN A 73 4.38 10.42 -2.07
N ASP A 74 3.30 10.03 -2.75
CA ASP A 74 1.96 10.00 -2.18
C ASP A 74 1.83 8.94 -1.08
N MET A 75 2.35 7.73 -1.31
CA MET A 75 2.37 6.65 -0.32
C MET A 75 3.14 7.09 0.94
N SER A 76 4.33 7.65 0.78
CA SER A 76 5.15 8.14 1.89
C SER A 76 4.46 9.27 2.65
N ALA A 77 3.87 10.24 1.95
CA ALA A 77 3.11 11.33 2.57
C ALA A 77 1.94 10.78 3.40
N ARG A 78 1.24 9.75 2.89
CA ARG A 78 0.15 9.11 3.64
C ARG A 78 0.65 8.39 4.89
N VAL A 79 1.75 7.64 4.80
CA VAL A 79 2.38 7.01 5.97
C VAL A 79 2.67 8.05 7.04
N GLN A 80 3.38 9.13 6.69
CA GLN A 80 3.75 10.20 7.64
C GLN A 80 2.53 10.89 8.24
N SER A 81 1.49 11.15 7.43
CA SER A 81 0.22 11.73 7.91
C SER A 81 -0.48 10.81 8.91
N THR A 82 -0.49 9.49 8.65
CA THR A 82 -1.10 8.51 9.56
C THR A 82 -0.32 8.41 10.86
N MET A 83 1.01 8.38 10.81
CA MET A 83 1.88 8.40 11.99
C MET A 83 1.60 9.62 12.88
N ALA A 84 1.49 10.80 12.28
CA ALA A 84 1.26 12.05 13.01
C ALA A 84 -0.16 12.15 13.59
N GLY A 85 -1.18 11.80 12.81
CA GLY A 85 -2.58 11.95 13.20
C GLY A 85 -3.15 10.80 14.00
N CYS A 86 -2.63 9.58 13.79
CA CYS A 86 -3.11 8.34 14.36
C CYS A 86 -1.95 7.42 14.78
N PRO A 87 -1.15 7.79 15.77
CA PRO A 87 0.12 7.12 16.10
C PRO A 87 -0.02 5.66 16.52
N ASN A 88 -1.20 5.22 16.94
CA ASN A 88 -1.47 3.83 17.30
C ASN A 88 -2.03 2.98 16.16
N THR A 89 -2.29 3.57 15.00
CA THR A 89 -2.76 2.84 13.81
C THR A 89 -1.64 1.98 13.26
N ARG A 90 -1.92 0.70 13.06
CA ARG A 90 -1.00 -0.22 12.37
C ARG A 90 -1.10 -0.01 10.87
N ILE A 91 0.01 0.31 10.21
CA ILE A 91 0.06 0.56 8.78
C ILE A 91 0.43 -0.72 8.04
N VAL A 92 -0.29 -1.02 6.96
CA VAL A 92 0.03 -2.08 6.01
C VAL A 92 0.25 -1.44 4.66
N LEU A 93 1.41 -1.66 4.06
CA LEU A 93 1.68 -1.22 2.69
C LEU A 93 1.41 -2.36 1.71
N GLY A 94 1.02 -2.01 0.51
CA GLY A 94 0.86 -3.00 -0.52
C GLY A 94 0.77 -2.43 -1.92
N GLY A 95 0.95 -3.32 -2.90
CA GLY A 95 0.83 -2.93 -4.29
C GLY A 95 0.74 -4.13 -5.22
N TYR A 96 0.23 -3.86 -6.42
CA TYR A 96 0.18 -4.82 -7.51
C TYR A 96 0.92 -4.28 -8.73
N SER A 97 1.76 -5.13 -9.36
CA SER A 97 2.48 -4.78 -10.60
C SER A 97 3.32 -3.51 -10.42
N LEU A 98 3.04 -2.45 -11.18
CA LEU A 98 3.65 -1.13 -11.01
C LEU A 98 3.47 -0.58 -9.58
N GLY A 99 2.33 -0.84 -8.94
CA GLY A 99 2.08 -0.43 -7.57
C GLY A 99 2.93 -1.17 -6.53
N ALA A 100 3.37 -2.38 -6.82
CA ALA A 100 4.35 -3.07 -6.00
C ALA A 100 5.72 -2.37 -6.09
N ALA A 101 6.14 -1.95 -7.29
CA ALA A 101 7.35 -1.14 -7.47
C ALA A 101 7.25 0.23 -6.76
N VAL A 102 6.08 0.87 -6.73
CA VAL A 102 5.82 2.07 -5.90
C VAL A 102 6.12 1.79 -4.43
N THR A 103 5.63 0.67 -3.92
CA THR A 103 5.84 0.26 -2.53
C THR A 103 7.32 -0.01 -2.23
N ASP A 104 8.01 -0.70 -3.15
CA ASP A 104 9.45 -0.97 -3.01
C ASP A 104 10.27 0.32 -2.98
N VAL A 105 10.03 1.27 -3.89
CA VAL A 105 10.71 2.57 -3.88
C VAL A 105 10.48 3.30 -2.56
N THR A 106 9.24 3.31 -2.06
CA THR A 106 8.90 3.95 -0.78
C THR A 106 9.71 3.37 0.39
N LEU A 107 9.95 2.06 0.39
CA LEU A 107 10.60 1.35 1.51
C LEU A 107 12.13 1.23 1.35
N ALA A 108 12.63 1.17 0.11
CA ALA A 108 14.04 0.91 -0.18
C ALA A 108 14.88 2.18 -0.28
N VAL A 109 14.28 3.34 -0.60
CA VAL A 109 15.02 4.57 -0.91
C VAL A 109 14.95 5.55 0.26
N PRO A 110 16.03 5.66 1.08
CA PRO A 110 16.02 6.49 2.29
C PRO A 110 16.43 7.96 2.04
N PHE A 111 16.59 8.37 0.80
CA PHE A 111 16.99 9.73 0.41
C PHE A 111 16.29 10.14 -0.89
N PRO A 112 16.19 11.45 -1.21
CA PRO A 112 15.61 11.90 -2.48
C PRO A 112 16.36 11.33 -3.69
N PHE A 113 15.60 10.72 -4.64
CA PHE A 113 16.18 10.04 -5.79
C PHE A 113 15.17 10.00 -6.95
N PHE A 114 15.56 10.45 -8.16
CA PHE A 114 14.78 10.39 -9.40
C PHE A 114 13.27 10.76 -9.25
N GLY A 115 12.99 11.91 -8.64
CA GLY A 115 11.61 12.39 -8.46
C GLY A 115 10.93 11.92 -7.16
N PHE A 116 11.41 10.87 -6.52
CA PHE A 116 11.01 10.54 -5.16
C PHE A 116 11.71 11.49 -4.19
N ASN A 117 10.96 12.43 -3.61
CA ASN A 117 11.51 13.55 -2.82
C ASN A 117 11.07 13.53 -1.35
N ASN A 118 10.24 12.57 -0.97
CA ASN A 118 9.67 12.47 0.37
C ASN A 118 9.96 11.10 1.01
N PRO A 119 11.23 10.76 1.32
CA PRO A 119 11.57 9.49 1.94
C PRO A 119 10.92 9.35 3.31
N LEU A 120 10.66 8.10 3.72
CA LEU A 120 10.11 7.80 5.03
C LEU A 120 11.12 8.18 6.13
N PRO A 121 10.65 8.73 7.25
CA PRO A 121 11.50 8.95 8.42
C PRO A 121 11.88 7.59 9.06
N PRO A 122 13.02 7.52 9.78
CA PRO A 122 13.52 6.27 10.36
C PRO A 122 12.55 5.56 11.30
N ASP A 123 11.70 6.29 12.00
CA ASP A 123 10.69 5.74 12.92
C ASP A 123 9.46 5.16 12.23
N ALA A 124 9.28 5.35 10.92
CA ALA A 124 8.19 4.76 10.15
C ALA A 124 8.14 3.23 10.28
N GLU A 125 9.30 2.57 10.46
CA GLU A 125 9.37 1.13 10.66
C GLU A 125 8.60 0.62 11.90
N GLN A 126 8.39 1.47 12.89
CA GLN A 126 7.64 1.11 14.12
C GLN A 126 6.13 1.06 13.86
N HIS A 127 5.65 1.76 12.85
CA HIS A 127 4.23 1.85 12.47
C HIS A 127 3.85 0.87 11.37
N ILE A 128 4.79 0.52 10.47
CA ILE A 128 4.53 -0.40 9.36
C ILE A 128 4.60 -1.85 9.83
N ALA A 129 3.43 -2.47 9.96
CA ALA A 129 3.28 -3.83 10.47
C ALA A 129 3.62 -4.91 9.46
N ALA A 130 3.22 -4.70 8.21
CA ALA A 130 3.39 -5.68 7.13
C ALA A 130 3.36 -5.03 5.75
N VAL A 131 3.87 -5.77 4.77
CA VAL A 131 3.89 -5.40 3.34
C VAL A 131 3.37 -6.58 2.53
N ALA A 132 2.50 -6.32 1.54
CA ALA A 132 1.97 -7.33 0.64
C ALA A 132 2.14 -6.89 -0.83
N LEU A 133 3.00 -7.58 -1.56
CA LEU A 133 3.34 -7.30 -2.96
C LEU A 133 2.82 -8.41 -3.86
N PHE A 134 2.18 -8.03 -4.97
CA PHE A 134 1.61 -8.94 -5.94
C PHE A 134 2.15 -8.62 -7.34
N GLY A 135 2.69 -9.61 -8.04
CA GLY A 135 3.21 -9.44 -9.40
C GLY A 135 4.20 -8.29 -9.53
N ASN A 136 5.18 -8.24 -8.65
CA ASN A 136 6.03 -7.09 -8.40
C ASN A 136 6.80 -6.62 -9.64
N GLY A 137 6.56 -5.37 -10.09
CA GLY A 137 7.22 -4.76 -11.23
C GLY A 137 8.70 -4.45 -11.02
N SER A 138 9.20 -4.49 -9.79
CA SER A 138 10.61 -4.32 -9.42
C SER A 138 11.29 -5.62 -8.96
N ALA A 139 10.66 -6.78 -9.10
CA ALA A 139 11.21 -8.07 -8.67
C ALA A 139 12.62 -8.38 -9.25
N TRP A 140 12.94 -7.85 -10.43
CA TRP A 140 14.25 -7.96 -11.07
C TRP A 140 15.38 -7.32 -10.24
N ALA A 141 15.08 -6.37 -9.36
CA ALA A 141 16.06 -5.73 -8.48
C ALA A 141 16.36 -6.57 -7.23
N GLY A 142 15.49 -7.53 -6.91
CA GLY A 142 15.56 -8.35 -5.71
C GLY A 142 14.52 -7.97 -4.66
N PRO A 143 14.37 -8.79 -3.61
CA PRO A 143 13.36 -8.57 -2.58
C PRO A 143 13.67 -7.34 -1.72
N ILE A 144 12.63 -6.66 -1.23
CA ILE A 144 12.78 -5.46 -0.38
C ILE A 144 13.71 -5.71 0.83
N GLY A 145 13.70 -6.88 1.41
CA GLY A 145 14.56 -7.25 2.54
C GLY A 145 16.06 -7.29 2.23
N ALA A 146 16.47 -7.19 0.95
CA ALA A 146 17.86 -7.02 0.54
C ALA A 146 18.30 -5.55 0.65
N PHE A 147 17.39 -4.62 0.41
CA PHE A 147 17.63 -3.17 0.45
C PHE A 147 17.33 -2.58 1.83
N ASN A 148 16.27 -3.07 2.48
CA ASN A 148 15.89 -2.66 3.82
C ASN A 148 15.58 -3.91 4.66
N PRO A 149 16.56 -4.41 5.45
CA PRO A 149 16.44 -5.65 6.21
C PRO A 149 15.29 -5.68 7.24
N VAL A 150 14.82 -4.51 7.71
CA VAL A 150 13.71 -4.39 8.66
C VAL A 150 12.42 -5.00 8.11
N TYR A 151 12.22 -4.93 6.79
CA TYR A 151 11.01 -5.43 6.14
C TYR A 151 11.11 -6.88 5.67
N ARG A 152 12.25 -7.56 5.81
CA ARG A 152 12.46 -8.95 5.34
C ARG A 152 11.37 -9.90 5.82
N ASP A 153 11.13 -9.92 7.13
CA ASP A 153 10.15 -10.83 7.73
C ASP A 153 8.72 -10.25 7.81
N ARG A 154 8.57 -8.98 7.39
CA ARG A 154 7.29 -8.27 7.36
C ARG A 154 6.67 -8.23 5.97
N THR A 155 7.37 -8.72 4.94
CA THR A 155 6.92 -8.68 3.55
C THR A 155 6.53 -10.07 3.08
N ILE A 156 5.37 -10.14 2.43
CA ILE A 156 5.01 -11.26 1.56
C ILE A 156 5.02 -10.75 0.12
N GLU A 157 5.76 -11.46 -0.72
CA GLU A 157 5.85 -11.18 -2.15
C GLU A 157 5.31 -12.37 -2.93
N LEU A 158 4.31 -12.16 -3.75
CA LEU A 158 3.55 -13.19 -4.43
C LEU A 158 3.66 -13.02 -5.94
N CYS A 159 4.14 -14.07 -6.62
CA CYS A 159 4.26 -14.15 -8.05
C CYS A 159 3.48 -15.35 -8.56
N HIS A 160 2.46 -15.14 -9.42
CA HIS A 160 1.58 -16.20 -9.89
C HIS A 160 2.20 -16.94 -11.08
N GLY A 161 2.29 -18.25 -11.01
CA GLY A 161 2.67 -19.11 -12.12
C GLY A 161 3.98 -18.67 -12.80
N VAL A 162 3.88 -18.38 -14.09
CA VAL A 162 4.98 -17.86 -14.92
C VAL A 162 4.76 -16.39 -15.29
N ASP A 163 4.16 -15.62 -14.40
CA ASP A 163 3.95 -14.18 -14.56
C ASP A 163 5.23 -13.48 -15.04
N PRO A 164 5.24 -12.90 -16.25
CA PRO A 164 6.46 -12.38 -16.86
C PRO A 164 7.00 -11.11 -16.17
N VAL A 165 6.21 -10.46 -15.32
CA VAL A 165 6.60 -9.23 -14.63
C VAL A 165 7.42 -9.55 -13.39
N CYS A 166 6.99 -10.49 -12.56
CA CYS A 166 7.68 -10.86 -11.34
C CYS A 166 8.56 -12.10 -11.45
N ASN A 167 8.43 -12.86 -12.56
CA ASN A 167 9.27 -14.00 -12.91
C ASN A 167 9.80 -13.85 -14.35
N PRO A 168 10.70 -12.91 -14.62
CA PRO A 168 11.15 -12.57 -15.97
C PRO A 168 12.15 -13.61 -16.52
N SER A 169 11.72 -14.87 -16.70
CA SER A 169 12.61 -15.96 -17.11
C SER A 169 12.99 -15.91 -18.59
N ASP A 170 12.04 -15.59 -19.48
CA ASP A 170 12.28 -15.52 -20.93
C ASP A 170 11.42 -14.45 -21.57
N PRO A 171 12.00 -13.36 -22.12
CA PRO A 171 11.26 -12.31 -22.83
C PRO A 171 10.42 -12.80 -24.00
N ASN A 172 10.79 -13.93 -24.64
CA ASN A 172 10.04 -14.48 -25.75
C ASN A 172 8.70 -15.11 -25.34
N THR A 173 8.51 -15.40 -24.07
CA THR A 173 7.27 -15.98 -23.51
C THR A 173 6.35 -14.94 -22.86
N TRP A 174 6.73 -13.69 -22.80
CA TRP A 174 5.95 -12.64 -22.15
C TRP A 174 4.51 -12.56 -22.60
N GLU A 175 4.28 -12.52 -23.89
CA GLU A 175 2.93 -12.40 -24.44
C GLU A 175 2.09 -13.66 -24.11
N ALA A 176 2.66 -14.84 -24.23
CA ALA A 176 1.98 -16.11 -23.94
C ALA A 176 1.61 -16.24 -22.44
N ASN A 177 2.44 -15.67 -21.57
CA ASN A 177 2.30 -15.82 -20.10
C ASN A 177 1.61 -14.61 -19.45
N TRP A 178 1.17 -13.63 -20.26
CA TRP A 178 0.56 -12.41 -19.72
C TRP A 178 -0.72 -12.64 -18.90
N SER A 179 -1.42 -13.75 -19.16
CA SER A 179 -2.59 -14.14 -18.36
C SER A 179 -2.27 -14.40 -16.90
N ASP A 180 -1.05 -14.83 -16.59
CA ASP A 180 -0.60 -15.07 -15.22
C ASP A 180 -0.35 -13.75 -14.44
N HIS A 181 -0.11 -12.64 -15.18
CA HIS A 181 -0.03 -11.31 -14.60
C HIS A 181 -1.40 -10.67 -14.35
N ALA A 182 -2.49 -11.24 -14.87
CA ALA A 182 -3.81 -10.63 -14.68
C ALA A 182 -4.23 -10.65 -13.20
N ALA A 183 -4.83 -9.54 -12.71
CA ALA A 183 -5.31 -9.45 -11.33
C ALA A 183 -6.23 -10.60 -10.93
N GLN A 184 -7.06 -11.09 -11.86
CA GLN A 184 -7.96 -12.23 -11.64
C GLN A 184 -7.20 -13.54 -11.37
N ALA A 185 -6.01 -13.75 -11.94
CA ALA A 185 -5.19 -14.93 -11.67
C ALA A 185 -4.74 -14.97 -10.19
N TYR A 186 -4.29 -13.84 -9.66
CA TYR A 186 -3.92 -13.68 -8.25
C TYR A 186 -5.09 -13.89 -7.30
N ILE A 187 -6.29 -13.42 -7.67
CA ILE A 187 -7.50 -13.57 -6.86
C ILE A 187 -7.94 -15.05 -6.87
N ASN A 188 -8.00 -15.67 -8.04
CA ASN A 188 -8.51 -17.05 -8.19
C ASN A 188 -7.55 -18.11 -7.63
N SER A 189 -6.24 -17.87 -7.65
CA SER A 189 -5.24 -18.79 -7.11
C SER A 189 -5.22 -18.86 -5.56
N GLY A 190 -5.91 -17.95 -4.89
CA GLY A 190 -5.86 -17.84 -3.44
C GLY A 190 -4.68 -17.03 -2.89
N MET A 191 -3.85 -16.42 -3.73
CA MET A 191 -2.71 -15.61 -3.29
C MET A 191 -3.15 -14.39 -2.49
N VAL A 192 -4.28 -13.76 -2.86
CA VAL A 192 -4.85 -12.67 -2.05
C VAL A 192 -5.20 -13.15 -0.65
N LYS A 193 -5.79 -14.36 -0.53
CA LYS A 193 -6.06 -14.97 0.79
C LYS A 193 -4.76 -15.27 1.56
N GLN A 194 -3.73 -15.74 0.89
CA GLN A 194 -2.42 -16.00 1.50
C GLN A 194 -1.82 -14.70 2.07
N ALA A 195 -1.90 -13.58 1.34
CA ALA A 195 -1.47 -12.28 1.84
C ALA A 195 -2.31 -11.81 3.04
N VAL A 196 -3.63 -12.01 2.99
CA VAL A 196 -4.54 -11.71 4.13
C VAL A 196 -4.13 -12.48 5.38
N ASP A 197 -3.88 -13.78 5.26
CA ASP A 197 -3.48 -14.63 6.40
C ASP A 197 -2.12 -14.20 6.96
N PHE A 198 -1.16 -13.89 6.10
CA PHE A 198 0.16 -13.39 6.48
C PHE A 198 0.10 -12.07 7.23
N VAL A 199 -0.65 -11.10 6.70
CA VAL A 199 -0.77 -9.77 7.30
C VAL A 199 -1.59 -9.81 8.59
N ALA A 200 -2.69 -10.57 8.61
CA ALA A 200 -3.52 -10.71 9.81
C ALA A 200 -2.74 -11.26 11.03
N GLY A 201 -1.75 -12.14 10.77
CA GLY A 201 -0.87 -12.65 11.82
C GLY A 201 0.13 -11.63 12.39
N ARG A 202 0.21 -10.42 11.81
CA ARG A 202 1.12 -9.31 12.21
C ARG A 202 0.38 -8.09 12.78
N LEU A 203 -0.93 -8.12 12.79
CA LEU A 203 -1.83 -7.08 13.30
C LEU A 203 -2.36 -7.41 14.69
#